data_e7136c1336efa89774f0565d6d8ae5f3
#
_entry.id   e7136c1336efa89774f0565d6d8ae5f3
#
_cell.length_a   1.000
_cell.length_b   1.000
_cell.length_c   1.000
_cell.angle_alpha   90.00
_cell.angle_beta   90.00
_cell.angle_gamma   90.00
#
_symmetry.space_group_name_H-M   'P 1'
#
loop_
_entity.id
_entity.type
_entity.pdbx_description
1 polymer ?
#
loop_
_entity_poly.entity_id
_entity_poly.type
_entity_poly.pdbx_seq_one_letter_code
_entity_poly.pdbx_strand_id
1 'polypeptide(L)' 'MSERSQAFMNAIWEARNAGADTEEKLVAVILRLAAENVRFYNAQNDLIVLDKNDMLQLAEELNS' A
#
# COMPACT_ATOMS: atom_id res chain seq x y z
N MET A 1 -5.24 -2.43 -14.93
CA MET A 1 -4.81 -2.59 -13.53
C MET A 1 -4.91 -4.03 -13.10
N SER A 2 -4.00 -4.48 -12.27
CA SER A 2 -4.09 -5.81 -11.69
C SER A 2 -5.20 -5.84 -10.62
N GLU A 3 -5.60 -7.05 -10.22
CA GLU A 3 -6.57 -7.23 -9.15
C GLU A 3 -6.09 -6.60 -7.85
N ARG A 4 -4.78 -6.77 -7.53
CA ARG A 4 -4.16 -6.17 -6.34
C ARG A 4 -4.20 -4.65 -6.39
N SER A 5 -3.83 -4.05 -7.51
CA SER A 5 -3.81 -2.59 -7.62
C SER A 5 -5.23 -2.00 -7.62
N GLN A 6 -6.20 -2.70 -8.16
CA GLN A 6 -7.58 -2.27 -8.11
C GLN A 6 -8.12 -2.28 -6.68
N ALA A 7 -7.83 -3.34 -5.93
CA ALA A 7 -8.22 -3.41 -4.51
C ALA A 7 -7.55 -2.31 -3.69
N PHE A 8 -6.28 -2.02 -3.99
CA PHE A 8 -5.52 -0.95 -3.35
C PHE A 8 -6.21 0.42 -3.58
N MET A 9 -6.57 0.72 -4.82
CA MET A 9 -7.24 1.98 -5.15
C MET A 9 -8.64 2.07 -4.53
N ASN A 10 -9.37 0.97 -4.49
CA ASN A 10 -10.68 0.94 -3.84
C ASN A 10 -10.56 1.27 -2.34
N ALA A 11 -9.55 0.74 -1.68
CA ALA A 11 -9.31 1.03 -0.26
C ALA A 11 -8.97 2.50 -0.03
N ILE A 12 -8.22 3.12 -0.95
CA ILE A 12 -7.90 4.55 -0.88
C ILE A 12 -9.17 5.39 -1.03
N TRP A 13 -10.04 5.05 -1.98
CA TRP A 13 -11.30 5.77 -2.18
C TRP A 13 -12.21 5.65 -0.96
N GLU A 14 -12.30 4.47 -0.35
CA GLU A 14 -13.06 4.28 0.88
C GLU A 14 -12.51 5.14 2.02
N ALA A 15 -11.20 5.19 2.16
CA ALA A 15 -10.55 6.01 3.19
C ALA A 15 -10.84 7.51 2.97
N ARG A 16 -10.80 7.96 1.72
CA ARG A 16 -11.14 9.34 1.37
C ARG A 16 -12.57 9.68 1.78
N ASN A 17 -13.50 8.78 1.49
CA ASN A 17 -14.91 8.97 1.84
C ASN A 17 -15.14 8.90 3.35
N ALA A 18 -14.25 8.24 4.09
CA ALA A 18 -14.33 8.13 5.55
C ALA A 18 -13.61 9.27 6.28
N GLY A 19 -13.08 10.27 5.55
CA GLY A 19 -12.50 11.46 6.16
C GLY A 19 -11.04 11.74 5.85
N ALA A 20 -10.35 10.85 5.12
CA ALA A 20 -8.96 11.09 4.68
C ALA A 20 -8.95 12.02 3.46
N ASP A 21 -9.32 13.27 3.66
CA ASP A 21 -9.60 14.24 2.60
C ASP A 21 -8.47 15.24 2.35
N THR A 22 -7.33 15.12 3.04
CA THR A 22 -6.15 15.92 2.80
C THR A 22 -5.04 15.06 2.22
N GLU A 23 -4.07 15.68 1.55
CA GLU A 23 -2.92 14.96 1.00
C GLU A 23 -2.16 14.21 2.09
N GLU A 24 -1.94 14.84 3.24
CA GLU A 24 -1.22 14.22 4.35
C GLU A 24 -1.95 12.98 4.87
N LYS A 25 -3.26 13.06 5.02
CA LYS A 25 -4.06 11.91 5.46
C LYS A 25 -4.04 10.78 4.44
N LEU A 26 -4.14 11.12 3.14
CA LEU A 26 -4.08 10.13 2.08
C LEU A 26 -2.72 9.45 2.01
N VAL A 27 -1.63 10.20 2.17
CA VAL A 27 -0.28 9.63 2.19
C VAL A 27 -0.14 8.64 3.35
N ALA A 28 -0.65 8.99 4.52
CA ALA A 28 -0.63 8.08 5.68
C ALA A 28 -1.40 6.78 5.39
N VAL A 29 -2.57 6.88 4.76
CA VAL A 29 -3.36 5.71 4.36
C VAL A 29 -2.60 4.86 3.35
N ILE A 30 -2.00 5.49 2.34
CA ILE A 30 -1.24 4.80 1.30
C ILE A 30 -0.08 4.01 1.91
N LEU A 31 0.66 4.63 2.84
CA LEU A 31 1.78 3.96 3.48
C LEU A 31 1.33 2.73 4.28
N ARG A 32 0.21 2.83 5.01
CA ARG A 32 -0.35 1.69 5.75
C ARG A 32 -0.81 0.59 4.80
N LEU A 33 -1.53 0.95 3.74
CA LEU A 33 -2.01 -0.02 2.77
C LEU A 33 -0.85 -0.72 2.05
N ALA A 34 0.20 0.01 1.72
CA ALA A 34 1.38 -0.58 1.11
C ALA A 34 2.04 -1.59 2.05
N ALA A 35 2.17 -1.24 3.33
CA ALA A 35 2.74 -2.14 4.33
C ALA A 35 1.91 -3.42 4.49
N GLU A 36 0.58 -3.34 4.34
CA GLU A 36 -0.31 -4.49 4.48
C GLU A 36 -0.37 -5.36 3.22
N ASN A 37 -0.14 -4.78 2.04
CA ASN A 37 -0.35 -5.47 0.76
C ASN A 37 0.93 -5.89 0.05
N VAL A 38 2.08 -5.47 0.56
CA VAL A 38 3.37 -5.81 0.00
C VAL A 38 3.95 -7.00 0.76
N ARG A 39 4.65 -7.89 0.04
CA ARG A 39 5.30 -9.05 0.64
C ARG A 39 6.25 -8.63 1.73
N PHE A 40 6.25 -9.37 2.83
CA PHE A 40 7.10 -9.08 3.97
C PHE A 40 7.77 -10.34 4.47
N TYR A 41 8.87 -10.16 5.20
CA TYR A 41 9.64 -11.25 5.80
C TYR A 41 9.99 -10.90 7.24
N ASN A 42 10.05 -11.93 8.08
CA ASN A 42 10.55 -11.75 9.44
C ASN A 42 12.08 -11.81 9.40
N ALA A 43 12.72 -10.72 9.82
CA ALA A 43 14.17 -10.67 9.96
C ALA A 43 14.57 -11.06 11.39
N GLN A 44 15.87 -11.06 11.66
CA GLN A 44 16.38 -11.32 13.01
C GLN A 44 15.82 -10.30 14.02
N ASN A 45 15.64 -10.72 15.27
CA ASN A 45 15.11 -9.87 16.34
C ASN A 45 13.65 -9.44 16.12
N ASP A 46 12.86 -10.26 15.44
CA ASP A 46 11.44 -10.03 15.19
C ASP A 46 11.15 -8.76 14.37
N LEU A 47 12.14 -8.26 13.66
CA LEU A 47 11.93 -7.15 12.73
C LEU A 47 11.19 -7.65 11.49
N ILE A 48 10.18 -6.90 11.08
CA ILE A 48 9.48 -7.14 9.82
C ILE A 48 10.10 -6.25 8.76
N VAL A 49 10.52 -6.85 7.64
CA VAL A 49 11.08 -6.10 6.51
C VAL A 49 10.17 -6.28 5.30
N LEU A 50 9.92 -5.21 4.58
CA LEU A 50 9.11 -5.23 3.37
C LEU A 50 9.99 -5.57 2.17
N ASP A 51 9.44 -6.32 1.23
CA ASP A 51 10.12 -6.67 -0.01
C ASP A 51 10.12 -5.45 -0.95
N LYS A 52 11.29 -4.88 -1.16
CA LYS A 52 11.44 -3.72 -2.02
C LYS A 52 11.00 -4.01 -3.45
N ASN A 53 11.32 -5.19 -3.98
CA ASN A 53 10.95 -5.54 -5.34
C ASN A 53 9.44 -5.68 -5.50
N ASP A 54 8.75 -6.24 -4.50
CA ASP A 54 7.31 -6.35 -4.54
C ASP A 54 6.64 -4.97 -4.40
N MET A 55 7.23 -4.09 -3.63
CA MET A 55 6.76 -2.71 -3.50
C MET A 55 6.86 -1.97 -4.84
N LEU A 56 7.98 -2.13 -5.55
CA LEU A 56 8.16 -1.55 -6.88
C LEU A 56 7.20 -2.18 -7.89
N GLN A 57 6.92 -3.47 -7.75
CA GLN A 57 5.96 -4.16 -8.60
C GLN A 57 4.54 -3.58 -8.40
N LEU A 58 4.17 -3.32 -7.17
CA LEU A 58 2.87 -2.68 -6.87
C LEU A 58 2.79 -1.31 -7.52
N ALA A 59 3.85 -0.51 -7.44
CA ALA A 59 3.90 0.80 -8.08
C ALA A 59 3.73 0.68 -9.60
N GLU A 60 4.36 -0.32 -10.22
CA GLU A 60 4.25 -0.60 -11.65
C GLU A 60 2.82 -0.98 -12.03
N GLU A 61 2.17 -1.82 -11.24
CA GLU A 61 0.78 -2.22 -11.45
C GLU A 61 -0.17 -1.03 -11.36
N LEU A 62 0.09 -0.10 -10.43
CA LEU A 62 -0.72 1.11 -10.29
C LEU A 62 -0.51 2.08 -11.45
N ASN A 63 0.64 2.05 -12.08
CA ASN A 63 1.03 2.97 -13.14
C ASN A 63 0.66 2.48 -14.54
N SER A 64 0.15 1.28 -14.66
CA SER A 64 -0.17 0.69 -15.96
C SER A 64 -1.61 0.95 -16.41
#